data_52b146e4c9c093a0d8bd015e8bc68001
#
_entry.id   52b146e4c9c093a0d8bd015e8bc68001
#
_cell.length_a   1.000
_cell.length_b   1.000
_cell.length_c   1.000
_cell.angle_alpha   90.00
_cell.angle_beta   90.00
_cell.angle_gamma   90.00
#
_symmetry.space_group_name_H-M   'P 1'
#
loop_
_entity.id
_entity.type
_entity.pdbx_description
1 polymer ?
#
loop_
_entity_poly.entity_id
_entity_poly.type
_entity_poly.pdbx_seq_one_letter_code
_entity_poly.pdbx_strand_id
1 'polypeptide(L)'
;MTGVDRPRLTRAEAWAILCEWTKSEALRKHALAVETVMRGAASRYGPGPEAADLWGIAGMLHDADYEAWPEEHPNRTVAWLRERGEEELAHAISAHYTKWEVPYESALDRALLACDELTGFVGACCLVRPGGISTLGLESVLKKLKDKSFAAKVERFEITEGARLLGVDLKDHVAFVIEALKPEGERLGLLR
;
A
#
# COMPACT_ATOMS: atom_id res chain seq x y z
N MET A 1 21.11 -4.94 -20.63
CA MET A 1 20.81 -3.70 -19.87
C MET A 1 19.36 -3.38 -20.16
N THR A 2 18.46 -3.91 -19.32
CA THR A 2 17.03 -3.61 -19.40
C THR A 2 16.84 -2.27 -18.70
N GLY A 3 16.58 -1.22 -19.50
CA GLY A 3 16.22 0.08 -18.96
C GLY A 3 15.01 -0.08 -18.07
N VAL A 4 15.08 0.43 -16.83
CA VAL A 4 13.91 0.60 -15.97
C VAL A 4 12.97 1.52 -16.74
N ASP A 5 11.90 0.96 -17.28
CA ASP A 5 10.89 1.74 -18.00
C ASP A 5 10.27 2.68 -16.97
N ARG A 6 10.59 3.98 -17.07
CA ARG A 6 10.00 4.98 -16.18
C ARG A 6 8.51 5.02 -16.47
N PRO A 7 7.66 5.09 -15.43
CA PRO A 7 6.23 5.20 -15.64
C PRO A 7 5.93 6.43 -16.49
N ARG A 8 5.04 6.29 -17.47
CA ARG A 8 4.53 7.42 -18.25
C ARG A 8 3.67 8.33 -17.37
N LEU A 9 3.07 7.73 -16.35
CA LEU A 9 2.26 8.42 -15.36
C LEU A 9 3.13 9.08 -14.28
N THR A 10 2.97 10.39 -14.12
CA THR A 10 3.65 11.12 -13.05
C THR A 10 2.90 11.00 -11.71
N ARG A 11 3.61 11.19 -10.59
CA ARG A 11 2.99 11.26 -9.26
C ARG A 11 1.91 12.34 -9.18
N ALA A 12 2.10 13.49 -9.84
CA ALA A 12 1.13 14.58 -9.85
C ALA A 12 -0.18 14.20 -10.56
N GLU A 13 -0.10 13.49 -11.68
CA GLU A 13 -1.28 12.95 -12.38
C GLU A 13 -1.98 11.86 -11.56
N ALA A 14 -1.23 10.97 -10.93
CA ALA A 14 -1.77 9.95 -10.03
C ALA A 14 -2.51 10.60 -8.84
N TRP A 15 -1.94 11.63 -8.24
CA TRP A 15 -2.61 12.38 -7.17
C TRP A 15 -3.87 13.09 -7.64
N ALA A 16 -3.85 13.68 -8.83
CA ALA A 16 -5.01 14.36 -9.40
C ALA A 16 -6.20 13.39 -9.57
N ILE A 17 -5.97 12.21 -10.15
CA ILE A 17 -7.02 11.21 -10.35
C ILE A 17 -7.51 10.61 -9.02
N LEU A 18 -6.61 10.35 -8.06
CA LEU A 18 -7.01 9.94 -6.72
C LEU A 18 -7.95 10.99 -6.08
N CYS A 19 -7.60 12.27 -6.16
CA CYS A 19 -8.43 13.34 -5.60
C CYS A 19 -9.76 13.53 -6.34
N GLU A 20 -9.81 13.21 -7.63
CA GLU A 20 -11.03 13.22 -8.42
C GLU A 20 -12.00 12.11 -7.98
N TRP A 21 -11.50 10.90 -7.79
CA TRP A 21 -12.34 9.74 -7.52
C TRP A 21 -12.58 9.50 -6.03
N THR A 22 -11.60 9.77 -5.18
CA THR A 22 -11.68 9.61 -3.73
C THR A 22 -11.85 10.96 -3.03
N LYS A 23 -12.97 11.18 -2.33
CA LYS A 23 -13.25 12.43 -1.59
C LYS A 23 -12.92 12.34 -0.12
N SER A 24 -13.00 11.14 0.46
CA SER A 24 -12.67 10.88 1.86
C SER A 24 -11.21 11.20 2.16
N GLU A 25 -11.00 12.09 3.14
CA GLU A 25 -9.66 12.42 3.63
C GLU A 25 -8.97 11.19 4.24
N ALA A 26 -9.73 10.32 4.91
CA ALA A 26 -9.21 9.10 5.50
C ALA A 26 -8.66 8.13 4.44
N LEU A 27 -9.39 7.93 3.34
CA LEU A 27 -8.95 7.06 2.24
C LEU A 27 -7.75 7.68 1.49
N ARG A 28 -7.75 9.00 1.28
CA ARG A 28 -6.56 9.68 0.72
C ARG A 28 -5.33 9.55 1.60
N LYS A 29 -5.49 9.65 2.93
CA LYS A 29 -4.39 9.42 3.88
C LYS A 29 -3.89 7.98 3.84
N HIS A 30 -4.81 7.00 3.72
CA HIS A 30 -4.42 5.61 3.52
C HIS A 30 -3.60 5.45 2.23
N ALA A 31 -4.09 5.94 1.09
CA ALA A 31 -3.37 5.90 -0.19
C ALA A 31 -1.97 6.53 -0.10
N LEU A 32 -1.83 7.68 0.57
CA LEU A 32 -0.54 8.32 0.81
C LEU A 32 0.36 7.54 1.76
N ALA A 33 -0.21 6.82 2.73
CA ALA A 33 0.55 5.95 3.62
C ALA A 33 1.08 4.72 2.86
N VAL A 34 0.24 4.09 2.02
CA VAL A 34 0.67 2.98 1.18
C VAL A 34 1.70 3.45 0.15
N GLU A 35 1.52 4.62 -0.49
CA GLU A 35 2.56 5.25 -1.33
C GLU A 35 3.90 5.33 -0.60
N THR A 36 3.89 5.84 0.64
CA THR A 36 5.10 6.03 1.44
C THR A 36 5.82 4.70 1.70
N VAL A 37 5.06 3.67 2.10
CA VAL A 37 5.60 2.34 2.37
C VAL A 37 6.13 1.69 1.08
N MET A 38 5.38 1.78 -0.03
CA MET A 38 5.78 1.22 -1.32
C MET A 38 7.05 1.86 -1.89
N ARG A 39 7.25 3.17 -1.71
CA ARG A 39 8.50 3.84 -2.07
C ARG A 39 9.71 3.25 -1.32
N GLY A 40 9.57 2.98 -0.03
CA GLY A 40 10.59 2.28 0.76
C GLY A 40 10.77 0.82 0.35
N ALA A 41 9.67 0.14 0.01
CA ALA A 41 9.66 -1.26 -0.41
C ALA A 41 10.44 -1.47 -1.72
N ALA A 42 10.42 -0.50 -2.64
CA ALA A 42 11.21 -0.54 -3.87
C ALA A 42 12.71 -0.77 -3.61
N SER A 43 13.27 -0.08 -2.61
CA SER A 43 14.68 -0.25 -2.22
C SER A 43 14.92 -1.51 -1.42
N ARG A 44 13.94 -1.97 -0.65
CA ARG A 44 14.11 -3.10 0.28
C ARG A 44 13.83 -4.45 -0.38
N TYR A 45 12.81 -4.54 -1.23
CA TYR A 45 12.28 -5.78 -1.79
C TYR A 45 12.30 -5.82 -3.32
N GLY A 46 12.57 -4.69 -3.94
CA GLY A 46 12.52 -4.49 -5.39
C GLY A 46 13.89 -4.21 -6.02
N PRO A 47 13.87 -3.61 -7.21
CA PRO A 47 15.10 -3.37 -7.99
C PRO A 47 15.99 -2.27 -7.40
N GLY A 48 15.43 -1.36 -6.58
CA GLY A 48 16.19 -0.27 -5.98
C GLY A 48 15.43 1.05 -5.91
N PRO A 49 16.10 2.12 -5.44
CA PRO A 49 15.47 3.43 -5.25
C PRO A 49 14.99 4.07 -6.55
N GLU A 50 15.51 3.67 -7.69
CA GLU A 50 15.09 4.13 -9.03
C GLU A 50 13.65 3.71 -9.37
N ALA A 51 13.15 2.64 -8.76
CA ALA A 51 11.76 2.21 -8.91
C ALA A 51 10.79 2.86 -7.91
N ALA A 52 11.26 3.71 -7.00
CA ALA A 52 10.45 4.27 -5.92
C ALA A 52 9.23 5.04 -6.42
N ASP A 53 9.34 5.76 -7.54
CA ASP A 53 8.21 6.51 -8.12
C ASP A 53 7.13 5.57 -8.65
N LEU A 54 7.50 4.55 -9.42
CA LEU A 54 6.56 3.54 -9.92
C LEU A 54 5.84 2.82 -8.79
N TRP A 55 6.60 2.32 -7.81
CA TRP A 55 6.05 1.59 -6.67
C TRP A 55 5.16 2.47 -5.79
N GLY A 56 5.56 3.73 -5.60
CA GLY A 56 4.74 4.71 -4.88
C GLY A 56 3.42 5.00 -5.58
N ILE A 57 3.43 5.13 -6.92
CA ILE A 57 2.20 5.33 -7.71
C ILE A 57 1.28 4.11 -7.60
N ALA A 58 1.80 2.88 -7.64
CA ALA A 58 1.01 1.67 -7.40
C ALA A 58 0.31 1.73 -6.04
N GLY A 59 1.06 2.06 -4.97
CA GLY A 59 0.50 2.23 -3.63
C GLY A 59 -0.51 3.37 -3.52
N MET A 60 -0.32 4.47 -4.23
CA MET A 60 -1.25 5.59 -4.24
C MET A 60 -2.58 5.24 -4.93
N LEU A 61 -2.55 4.44 -5.98
CA LEU A 61 -3.70 4.22 -6.85
C LEU A 61 -4.43 2.89 -6.60
N HIS A 62 -3.91 2.00 -5.74
CA HIS A 62 -4.48 0.66 -5.58
C HIS A 62 -5.99 0.68 -5.31
N ASP A 63 -6.45 1.61 -4.48
CA ASP A 63 -7.84 1.78 -4.07
C ASP A 63 -8.51 3.06 -4.62
N ALA A 64 -7.98 3.68 -5.68
CA ALA A 64 -8.43 4.99 -6.13
C ALA A 64 -9.92 5.04 -6.52
N ASP A 65 -10.47 3.96 -7.04
CA ASP A 65 -11.87 3.85 -7.46
C ASP A 65 -12.81 3.28 -6.38
N TYR A 66 -12.27 2.80 -5.25
CA TYR A 66 -13.03 2.10 -4.23
C TYR A 66 -14.21 2.92 -3.66
N GLU A 67 -14.01 4.23 -3.39
CA GLU A 67 -15.08 5.07 -2.84
C GLU A 67 -16.18 5.38 -3.86
N ALA A 68 -15.78 5.69 -5.09
CA ALA A 68 -16.72 6.11 -6.13
C ALA A 68 -17.48 4.93 -6.75
N TRP A 69 -16.82 3.76 -6.86
CA TRP A 69 -17.36 2.58 -7.52
C TRP A 69 -17.00 1.28 -6.77
N PRO A 70 -17.47 1.09 -5.53
CA PRO A 70 -17.06 -0.04 -4.70
C PRO A 70 -17.36 -1.41 -5.32
N GLU A 71 -18.46 -1.52 -6.10
CA GLU A 71 -18.83 -2.77 -6.77
C GLU A 71 -18.00 -3.07 -8.03
N GLU A 72 -17.31 -2.05 -8.56
CA GLU A 72 -16.46 -2.17 -9.74
C GLU A 72 -14.95 -2.19 -9.40
N HIS A 73 -14.61 -1.95 -8.13
CA HIS A 73 -13.22 -1.94 -7.69
C HIS A 73 -12.53 -3.29 -7.94
N PRO A 74 -11.28 -3.31 -8.49
CA PRO A 74 -10.46 -2.19 -8.97
C PRO A 74 -10.57 -1.93 -10.49
N ASN A 75 -11.67 -2.35 -11.15
CA ASN A 75 -11.84 -2.31 -12.60
C ASN A 75 -11.57 -0.94 -13.22
N ARG A 76 -12.04 0.13 -12.57
CA ARG A 76 -11.92 1.49 -13.11
C ARG A 76 -10.46 1.95 -13.13
N THR A 77 -9.75 1.72 -12.04
CA THR A 77 -8.33 2.06 -11.94
C THR A 77 -7.51 1.25 -12.95
N VAL A 78 -7.76 -0.05 -13.04
CA VAL A 78 -7.06 -0.94 -13.98
C VAL A 78 -7.31 -0.54 -15.44
N ALA A 79 -8.56 -0.27 -15.83
CA ALA A 79 -8.90 0.16 -17.17
C ALA A 79 -8.24 1.49 -17.52
N TRP A 80 -8.31 2.47 -16.62
CA TRP A 80 -7.71 3.79 -16.78
C TRP A 80 -6.19 3.74 -16.97
N LEU A 81 -5.51 2.84 -16.25
CA LEU A 81 -4.06 2.62 -16.39
C LEU A 81 -3.72 1.95 -17.74
N ARG A 82 -4.47 0.92 -18.13
CA ARG A 82 -4.27 0.22 -19.41
C ARG A 82 -4.45 1.14 -20.61
N GLU A 83 -5.47 2.00 -20.60
CA GLU A 83 -5.66 3.01 -21.64
C GLU A 83 -4.47 3.96 -21.81
N ARG A 84 -3.63 4.10 -20.79
CA ARG A 84 -2.40 4.91 -20.77
C ARG A 84 -1.13 4.10 -21.06
N GLY A 85 -1.26 2.79 -21.24
CA GLY A 85 -0.13 1.89 -21.46
C GLY A 85 0.69 1.62 -20.20
N GLU A 86 0.10 1.84 -19.00
CA GLU A 86 0.71 1.58 -17.70
C GLU A 86 0.41 0.14 -17.23
N GLU A 87 0.80 -0.85 -18.04
CA GLU A 87 0.41 -2.25 -17.80
C GLU A 87 1.01 -2.84 -16.52
N GLU A 88 2.25 -2.46 -16.15
CA GLU A 88 2.87 -2.92 -14.92
C GLU A 88 2.08 -2.47 -13.67
N LEU A 89 1.65 -1.19 -13.65
CA LEU A 89 0.79 -0.67 -12.59
C LEU A 89 -0.59 -1.35 -12.59
N ALA A 90 -1.19 -1.50 -13.78
CA ALA A 90 -2.49 -2.13 -13.93
C ALA A 90 -2.47 -3.60 -13.47
N HIS A 91 -1.39 -4.34 -13.79
CA HIS A 91 -1.21 -5.71 -13.33
C HIS A 91 -1.08 -5.79 -11.80
N ALA A 92 -0.20 -4.97 -11.21
CA ALA A 92 0.00 -4.97 -9.77
C ALA A 92 -1.30 -4.63 -9.00
N ILE A 93 -2.06 -3.65 -9.50
CA ILE A 93 -3.37 -3.28 -8.93
C ILE A 93 -4.42 -4.39 -9.17
N SER A 94 -4.37 -5.09 -10.29
CA SER A 94 -5.24 -6.28 -10.50
C SER A 94 -4.90 -7.40 -9.51
N ALA A 95 -3.61 -7.65 -9.28
CA ALA A 95 -3.12 -8.74 -8.43
C ALA A 95 -3.35 -8.48 -6.93
N HIS A 96 -3.36 -7.21 -6.48
CA HIS A 96 -3.61 -6.91 -5.07
C HIS A 96 -5.04 -7.25 -4.65
N TYR A 97 -6.01 -7.19 -5.59
CA TYR A 97 -7.40 -7.55 -5.31
C TYR A 97 -7.57 -9.08 -5.38
N THR A 98 -7.39 -9.73 -4.25
CA THR A 98 -7.29 -11.20 -4.14
C THR A 98 -8.47 -11.97 -4.72
N LYS A 99 -9.67 -11.36 -4.79
CA LYS A 99 -10.86 -11.97 -5.38
C LYS A 99 -10.76 -12.20 -6.90
N TRP A 100 -9.82 -11.55 -7.57
CA TRP A 100 -9.60 -11.77 -9.01
C TRP A 100 -8.65 -12.92 -9.30
N GLU A 101 -7.98 -13.44 -8.29
CA GLU A 101 -7.04 -14.57 -8.42
C GLU A 101 -5.97 -14.36 -9.50
N VAL A 102 -5.55 -13.09 -9.71
CA VAL A 102 -4.51 -12.73 -10.67
C VAL A 102 -3.17 -13.21 -10.12
N PRO A 103 -2.34 -13.93 -10.91
CA PRO A 103 -1.03 -14.39 -10.47
C PRO A 103 -0.09 -13.25 -10.10
N TYR A 104 0.70 -13.45 -9.04
CA TYR A 104 1.77 -12.52 -8.64
C TYR A 104 3.04 -12.77 -9.45
N GLU A 105 3.23 -12.06 -10.54
CA GLU A 105 4.33 -12.25 -11.48
C GLU A 105 5.59 -11.46 -11.08
N SER A 106 5.41 -10.23 -10.59
CA SER A 106 6.49 -9.30 -10.26
C SER A 106 6.74 -9.15 -8.76
N ALA A 107 7.86 -8.52 -8.40
CA ALA A 107 8.12 -8.10 -7.02
C ALA A 107 7.17 -6.99 -6.59
N LEU A 108 6.74 -6.12 -7.53
CA LEU A 108 5.77 -5.06 -7.28
C LEU A 108 4.42 -5.63 -6.85
N ASP A 109 3.91 -6.67 -7.53
CA ASP A 109 2.64 -7.31 -7.19
C ASP A 109 2.65 -7.86 -5.77
N ARG A 110 3.70 -8.61 -5.44
CA ARG A 110 3.86 -9.19 -4.09
C ARG A 110 4.03 -8.14 -3.01
N ALA A 111 4.75 -7.06 -3.32
CA ALA A 111 4.97 -5.98 -2.37
C ALA A 111 3.71 -5.18 -2.12
N LEU A 112 2.89 -4.92 -3.15
CA LEU A 112 1.64 -4.18 -2.98
C LEU A 112 0.69 -4.94 -2.06
N LEU A 113 0.47 -6.24 -2.29
CA LEU A 113 -0.33 -7.08 -1.39
C LEU A 113 0.21 -7.08 0.04
N ALA A 114 1.55 -7.21 0.21
CA ALA A 114 2.16 -7.29 1.53
C ALA A 114 2.09 -5.96 2.31
N CYS A 115 2.12 -4.83 1.60
CA CYS A 115 2.19 -3.51 2.22
C CYS A 115 0.82 -2.89 2.51
N ASP A 116 -0.19 -3.13 1.69
CA ASP A 116 -1.48 -2.46 1.75
C ASP A 116 -2.19 -2.66 3.10
N GLU A 117 -2.71 -3.86 3.34
CA GLU A 117 -3.47 -4.18 4.56
C GLU A 117 -2.64 -3.95 5.85
N LEU A 118 -1.33 -4.24 5.81
CA LEU A 118 -0.46 -4.00 6.94
C LEU A 118 -0.30 -2.50 7.22
N THR A 119 -0.22 -1.66 6.20
CA THR A 119 -0.17 -0.19 6.35
C THR A 119 -1.45 0.33 7.01
N GLY A 120 -2.61 -0.12 6.55
CA GLY A 120 -3.90 0.21 7.17
C GLY A 120 -3.98 -0.24 8.61
N PHE A 121 -3.49 -1.45 8.91
CA PHE A 121 -3.45 -1.99 10.27
C PHE A 121 -2.52 -1.19 11.20
N VAL A 122 -1.33 -0.83 10.76
CA VAL A 122 -0.39 0.03 11.50
C VAL A 122 -1.02 1.41 11.75
N GLY A 123 -1.69 1.99 10.75
CA GLY A 123 -2.47 3.22 10.90
C GLY A 123 -3.53 3.11 12.00
N ALA A 124 -4.32 2.05 12.01
CA ALA A 124 -5.30 1.80 13.06
C ALA A 124 -4.66 1.67 14.45
N CYS A 125 -3.47 1.05 14.55
CA CYS A 125 -2.72 1.00 15.80
C CYS A 125 -2.31 2.39 16.30
N CYS A 126 -1.91 3.30 15.39
CA CYS A 126 -1.56 4.68 15.72
C CYS A 126 -2.76 5.44 16.29
N LEU A 127 -3.94 5.26 15.70
CA LEU A 127 -5.15 6.00 16.10
C LEU A 127 -5.60 5.74 17.55
N VAL A 128 -5.26 4.60 18.12
CA VAL A 128 -5.65 4.22 19.50
C VAL A 128 -4.50 4.34 20.50
N ARG A 129 -3.36 4.91 20.07
CA ARG A 129 -2.15 4.99 20.91
C ARG A 129 -1.77 6.43 21.22
N PRO A 130 -1.52 6.80 22.48
CA PRO A 130 -0.91 8.08 22.83
C PRO A 130 0.45 8.22 22.15
N GLY A 131 0.67 9.36 21.44
CA GLY A 131 1.87 9.62 20.64
C GLY A 131 1.87 8.94 19.26
N GLY A 132 0.83 8.17 18.91
CA GLY A 132 0.67 7.60 17.57
C GLY A 132 1.89 6.79 17.12
N ILE A 133 2.33 7.05 15.87
CA ILE A 133 3.46 6.34 15.24
C ILE A 133 4.79 6.58 15.98
N SER A 134 4.97 7.72 16.64
CA SER A 134 6.22 8.04 17.34
C SER A 134 6.51 7.09 18.50
N THR A 135 5.48 6.54 19.11
CA THR A 135 5.57 5.61 20.26
C THR A 135 5.20 4.18 19.90
N LEU A 136 4.77 3.93 18.65
CA LEU A 136 4.35 2.60 18.22
C LEU A 136 5.55 1.68 18.02
N GLY A 137 5.58 0.57 18.73
CA GLY A 137 6.61 -0.47 18.59
C GLY A 137 6.05 -1.77 18.01
N LEU A 138 6.95 -2.57 17.46
CA LEU A 138 6.68 -3.87 16.85
C LEU A 138 5.78 -4.77 17.70
N GLU A 139 6.12 -4.97 18.97
CA GLU A 139 5.39 -5.87 19.87
C GLU A 139 3.92 -5.44 20.06
N SER A 140 3.65 -4.12 20.01
CA SER A 140 2.28 -3.60 20.12
C SER A 140 1.46 -3.98 18.88
N VAL A 141 2.03 -3.88 17.68
CA VAL A 141 1.38 -4.27 16.43
C VAL A 141 1.14 -5.79 16.40
N LEU A 142 2.15 -6.58 16.72
CA LEU A 142 2.04 -8.05 16.77
C LEU A 142 0.99 -8.54 17.77
N LYS A 143 0.90 -7.88 18.94
CA LYS A 143 -0.14 -8.19 19.92
C LYS A 143 -1.54 -7.89 19.36
N LYS A 144 -1.71 -6.74 18.70
CA LYS A 144 -2.99 -6.36 18.09
C LYS A 144 -3.38 -7.22 16.90
N LEU A 145 -2.43 -7.73 16.11
CA LEU A 145 -2.70 -8.68 15.03
C LEU A 145 -3.40 -9.95 15.52
N LYS A 146 -3.14 -10.36 16.76
CA LYS A 146 -3.80 -11.53 17.38
C LYS A 146 -5.22 -11.23 17.86
N ASP A 147 -5.56 -9.96 18.07
CA ASP A 147 -6.89 -9.52 18.50
C ASP A 147 -7.81 -9.34 17.29
N LYS A 148 -8.66 -10.31 17.02
CA LYS A 148 -9.59 -10.30 15.87
C LYS A 148 -10.65 -9.20 15.96
N SER A 149 -10.93 -8.66 17.13
CA SER A 149 -11.91 -7.59 17.33
C SER A 149 -11.34 -6.20 16.98
N PHE A 150 -10.04 -6.03 17.11
CA PHE A 150 -9.36 -4.79 16.75
C PHE A 150 -9.22 -4.66 15.23
N ALA A 151 -9.60 -3.52 14.65
CA ALA A 151 -9.57 -3.27 13.21
C ALA A 151 -10.13 -4.47 12.41
N ALA A 152 -11.36 -4.90 12.74
CA ALA A 152 -11.96 -6.16 12.27
C ALA A 152 -12.17 -6.23 10.75
N LYS A 153 -12.11 -5.08 10.05
CA LYS A 153 -12.23 -5.01 8.59
C LYS A 153 -10.92 -5.31 7.85
N VAL A 154 -9.78 -5.28 8.56
CA VAL A 154 -8.47 -5.58 7.97
C VAL A 154 -8.34 -7.09 7.73
N GLU A 155 -8.00 -7.47 6.51
CA GLU A 155 -7.85 -8.86 6.08
C GLU A 155 -6.48 -9.42 6.54
N ARG A 156 -6.45 -9.98 7.75
CA ARG A 156 -5.20 -10.50 8.36
C ARG A 156 -4.56 -11.63 7.58
N PHE A 157 -5.36 -12.36 6.81
CA PHE A 157 -4.83 -13.37 5.90
C PHE A 157 -3.92 -12.71 4.86
N GLU A 158 -4.31 -11.58 4.29
CA GLU A 158 -3.53 -10.87 3.28
C GLU A 158 -2.22 -10.32 3.86
N ILE A 159 -2.20 -9.87 5.13
CA ILE A 159 -0.98 -9.47 5.82
C ILE A 159 0.02 -10.64 5.92
N THR A 160 -0.45 -11.81 6.34
CA THR A 160 0.42 -12.98 6.54
C THR A 160 0.82 -13.62 5.21
N GLU A 161 -0.09 -13.72 4.27
CA GLU A 161 0.16 -14.26 2.94
C GLU A 161 1.06 -13.32 2.11
N GLY A 162 0.84 -12.01 2.20
CA GLY A 162 1.71 -11.03 1.56
C GLY A 162 3.17 -11.15 2.01
N ALA A 163 3.41 -11.23 3.32
CA ALA A 163 4.76 -11.44 3.85
C ALA A 163 5.37 -12.77 3.36
N ARG A 164 4.57 -13.84 3.31
CA ARG A 164 5.00 -15.17 2.80
C ARG A 164 5.36 -15.11 1.30
N LEU A 165 4.53 -14.49 0.49
CA LEU A 165 4.75 -14.34 -0.96
C LEU A 165 5.95 -13.44 -1.28
N LEU A 166 6.18 -12.43 -0.43
CA LEU A 166 7.34 -11.56 -0.51
C LEU A 166 8.63 -12.26 -0.03
N GLY A 167 8.49 -13.40 0.67
CA GLY A 167 9.62 -14.19 1.18
C GLY A 167 10.32 -13.57 2.40
N VAL A 168 9.57 -12.82 3.23
CA VAL A 168 10.11 -12.11 4.38
C VAL A 168 9.48 -12.58 5.70
N ASP A 169 10.22 -12.44 6.80
CA ASP A 169 9.65 -12.64 8.13
C ASP A 169 8.62 -11.55 8.45
N LEU A 170 7.46 -11.94 8.99
CA LEU A 170 6.37 -11.02 9.29
C LEU A 170 6.79 -9.91 10.28
N LYS A 171 7.64 -10.23 11.27
CA LYS A 171 8.10 -9.24 12.25
C LYS A 171 8.99 -8.20 11.59
N ASP A 172 9.89 -8.65 10.71
CA ASP A 172 10.78 -7.76 9.97
C ASP A 172 9.99 -6.87 9.01
N HIS A 173 8.93 -7.41 8.40
CA HIS A 173 8.05 -6.64 7.54
C HIS A 173 7.21 -5.61 8.32
N VAL A 174 6.65 -5.99 9.47
CA VAL A 174 5.95 -5.05 10.37
C VAL A 174 6.89 -3.93 10.84
N ALA A 175 8.12 -4.27 11.24
CA ALA A 175 9.12 -3.28 11.64
C ALA A 175 9.45 -2.32 10.50
N PHE A 176 9.62 -2.84 9.27
CA PHE A 176 9.85 -2.03 8.08
C PHE A 176 8.70 -1.03 7.83
N VAL A 177 7.44 -1.47 7.87
CA VAL A 177 6.28 -0.60 7.63
C VAL A 177 6.20 0.52 8.68
N ILE A 178 6.44 0.19 9.96
CA ILE A 178 6.48 1.20 11.04
C ILE A 178 7.57 2.24 10.76
N GLU A 179 8.80 1.81 10.43
CA GLU A 179 9.92 2.72 10.18
C GLU A 179 9.72 3.57 8.93
N ALA A 180 9.12 3.02 7.87
CA ALA A 180 8.79 3.76 6.66
C ALA A 180 7.78 4.89 6.91
N LEU A 181 6.80 4.68 7.81
CA LEU A 181 5.76 5.66 8.12
C LEU A 181 6.19 6.74 9.11
N LYS A 182 7.18 6.48 9.97
CA LYS A 182 7.60 7.42 11.03
C LYS A 182 7.94 8.83 10.53
N PRO A 183 8.77 9.00 9.49
CA PRO A 183 9.15 10.34 9.02
C PRO A 183 7.97 11.18 8.52
N GLU A 184 6.92 10.51 8.04
CA GLU A 184 5.74 11.13 7.44
C GLU A 184 4.53 11.18 8.39
N GLY A 185 4.74 10.83 9.66
CA GLY A 185 3.68 10.64 10.65
C GLY A 185 2.75 11.85 10.81
N GLU A 186 3.29 13.07 10.77
CA GLU A 186 2.49 14.31 10.83
C GLU A 186 1.63 14.49 9.58
N ARG A 187 2.24 14.40 8.40
CA ARG A 187 1.56 14.54 7.10
C ARG A 187 0.44 13.51 6.91
N LEU A 188 0.67 12.29 7.39
CA LEU A 188 -0.27 11.18 7.30
C LEU A 188 -1.34 11.20 8.41
N GLY A 189 -1.21 12.10 9.40
CA GLY A 189 -2.13 12.14 10.55
C GLY A 189 -1.97 10.95 11.51
N LEU A 190 -0.77 10.37 11.57
CA LEU A 190 -0.43 9.23 12.43
C LEU A 190 0.16 9.65 13.78
N LEU A 191 0.36 10.94 14.03
CA LEU A 191 0.71 11.50 15.33
C LEU A 191 -0.57 11.80 16.14
N ARG A 192 -0.45 11.68 17.49
CA ARG A 192 -1.51 11.98 18.44
C ARG A 192 -0.94 12.71 19.66
#